data_9afb9536e292735c4af9c272bcdee2c4
#
_entry.id   9afb9536e292735c4af9c272bcdee2c4
#
_cell.length_a   1.000
_cell.length_b   1.000
_cell.length_c   1.000
_cell.angle_alpha   90.00
_cell.angle_beta   90.00
_cell.angle_gamma   90.00
#
_symmetry.space_group_name_H-M   'P 1'
#
loop_
_entity.id
_entity.type
_entity.pdbx_description
1 polymer ?
#
loop_
_entity_poly.entity_id
_entity_poly.type
_entity_poly.pdbx_seq_one_letter_code
_entity_poly.pdbx_strand_id
1 'polypeptide(L)'
;MYNPSSRPRLILIAGPYRSNTNDDPSLIEANYRRMNEVALELFRMGHLPITGEAIALPLIEVAGSQALGDSIWNEIFHPIGRRLVASVDAVLRIGGPSAGADEMVTLACTAGKPVYFSTAEVPPNR
;
A
#
# COMPACT_ATOMS: atom_id res chain seq x y z
N MET A 1 -11.59 -26.29 -9.39
CA MET A 1 -10.89 -26.31 -10.69
C MET A 1 -10.11 -25.01 -10.85
N TYR A 2 -8.86 -25.10 -11.21
CA TYR A 2 -8.04 -23.91 -11.44
C TYR A 2 -8.47 -23.18 -12.71
N ASN A 3 -8.70 -21.86 -12.61
CA ASN A 3 -9.02 -21.01 -13.75
C ASN A 3 -8.05 -19.81 -13.76
N PRO A 4 -7.13 -19.75 -14.74
CA PRO A 4 -6.14 -18.67 -14.79
C PRO A 4 -6.75 -17.26 -14.89
N SER A 5 -7.93 -17.12 -15.52
CA SER A 5 -8.59 -15.81 -15.67
C SER A 5 -9.22 -15.33 -14.35
N SER A 6 -9.36 -16.23 -13.36
CA SER A 6 -9.95 -15.93 -12.04
C SER A 6 -8.89 -15.90 -10.94
N ARG A 7 -7.61 -15.79 -11.29
CA ARG A 7 -6.57 -15.74 -10.26
C ARG A 7 -6.74 -14.51 -9.37
N PRO A 8 -6.39 -14.63 -8.06
CA PRO A 8 -6.33 -13.46 -7.21
C PRO A 8 -5.36 -12.41 -7.79
N ARG A 9 -5.74 -11.16 -7.72
CA ARG A 9 -4.84 -10.08 -8.12
C ARG A 9 -4.07 -9.57 -6.92
N LEU A 10 -2.78 -9.29 -7.11
CA LEU A 10 -1.96 -8.66 -6.11
C LEU A 10 -2.22 -7.15 -6.18
N ILE A 11 -2.81 -6.59 -5.13
CA ILE A 11 -3.25 -5.20 -5.11
C ILE A 11 -2.50 -4.44 -4.01
N LEU A 12 -1.78 -3.40 -4.40
CA LEU A 12 -1.11 -2.50 -3.46
C LEU A 12 -2.13 -1.49 -2.94
N ILE A 13 -2.27 -1.44 -1.61
CA ILE A 13 -3.06 -0.40 -0.96
C ILE A 13 -2.14 0.77 -0.69
N ALA A 14 -2.42 1.92 -1.31
CA ALA A 14 -1.66 3.15 -1.16
C ALA A 14 -2.51 4.18 -0.41
N GLY A 15 -2.04 4.61 0.73
CA GLY A 15 -2.74 5.57 1.58
C GLY A 15 -1.81 6.29 2.54
N PRO A 16 -2.34 7.25 3.30
CA PRO A 16 -1.54 7.98 4.27
C PRO A 16 -1.00 7.05 5.35
N TYR A 17 0.26 7.23 5.72
CA TYR A 17 0.87 6.62 6.90
C TYR A 17 1.29 7.72 7.88
N ARG A 18 2.31 8.52 7.52
CA ARG A 18 2.74 9.67 8.31
C ARG A 18 2.04 10.99 7.94
N SER A 19 1.43 11.05 6.76
CA SER A 19 0.83 12.28 6.24
C SER A 19 -0.24 12.84 7.20
N ASN A 20 -0.12 14.12 7.51
CA ASN A 20 -1.07 14.87 8.35
C ASN A 20 -1.18 14.35 9.78
N THR A 21 -0.13 13.70 10.29
CA THR A 21 -0.12 13.14 11.66
C THR A 21 0.79 13.90 12.61
N ASN A 22 1.67 14.78 12.11
CA ASN A 22 2.75 15.39 12.89
C ASN A 22 3.58 14.32 13.65
N ASP A 23 3.69 13.13 13.05
CA ASP A 23 4.35 11.97 13.63
C ASP A 23 3.78 11.54 14.99
N ASP A 24 2.50 11.86 15.25
CA ASP A 24 1.76 11.35 16.41
C ASP A 24 1.55 9.86 16.25
N PRO A 25 2.10 9.01 17.16
CA PRO A 25 2.00 7.56 17.03
C PRO A 25 0.57 7.04 16.94
N SER A 26 -0.38 7.65 17.64
CA SER A 26 -1.77 7.19 17.64
C SER A 26 -2.44 7.45 16.28
N LEU A 27 -2.11 8.56 15.63
CA LEU A 27 -2.65 8.88 14.31
C LEU A 27 -2.01 8.03 13.23
N ILE A 28 -0.71 7.75 13.33
CA ILE A 28 -0.01 6.84 12.42
C ILE A 28 -0.60 5.43 12.53
N GLU A 29 -0.83 4.96 13.75
CA GLU A 29 -1.44 3.64 13.97
C GLU A 29 -2.85 3.57 13.38
N ALA A 30 -3.64 4.62 13.54
CA ALA A 30 -4.98 4.69 12.96
C ALA A 30 -4.95 4.61 11.44
N ASN A 31 -3.99 5.30 10.80
CA ASN A 31 -3.79 5.22 9.36
C ASN A 31 -3.42 3.80 8.92
N TYR A 32 -2.50 3.18 9.63
CA TYR A 32 -2.06 1.82 9.32
C TYR A 32 -3.20 0.81 9.50
N ARG A 33 -3.97 0.94 10.58
CA ARG A 33 -5.13 0.10 10.81
C ARG A 33 -6.15 0.25 9.67
N ARG A 34 -6.39 1.48 9.21
CA ARG A 34 -7.31 1.75 8.12
C ARG A 34 -6.91 0.99 6.85
N MET A 35 -5.61 1.00 6.51
CA MET A 35 -5.12 0.26 5.36
C MET A 35 -5.32 -1.25 5.54
N ASN A 36 -5.10 -1.75 6.74
CA ASN A 36 -5.28 -3.18 7.03
C ASN A 36 -6.75 -3.60 7.02
N GLU A 37 -7.67 -2.72 7.41
CA GLU A 37 -9.11 -2.97 7.27
C GLU A 37 -9.50 -3.12 5.81
N VAL A 38 -8.97 -2.26 4.95
CA VAL A 38 -9.20 -2.35 3.51
C VAL A 38 -8.54 -3.62 2.93
N ALA A 39 -7.35 -3.98 3.44
CA ALA A 39 -6.69 -5.22 3.04
C ALA A 39 -7.56 -6.44 3.34
N LEU A 40 -8.18 -6.49 4.52
CA LEU A 40 -9.09 -7.57 4.88
C LEU A 40 -10.29 -7.63 3.92
N GLU A 41 -10.83 -6.48 3.57
CA GLU A 41 -11.94 -6.39 2.62
C GLU A 41 -11.54 -6.96 1.25
N LEU A 42 -10.38 -6.57 0.71
CA LEU A 42 -9.87 -7.11 -0.54
C LEU A 42 -9.61 -8.62 -0.47
N PHE A 43 -9.09 -9.10 0.66
CA PHE A 43 -8.89 -10.54 0.86
C PHE A 43 -10.22 -11.28 0.75
N ARG A 44 -11.27 -10.76 1.40
CA ARG A 44 -12.60 -11.37 1.37
C ARG A 44 -13.26 -11.29 -0.01
N MET A 45 -12.78 -10.39 -0.86
CA MET A 45 -13.19 -10.31 -2.27
C MET A 45 -12.44 -11.30 -3.16
N GLY A 46 -11.50 -12.06 -2.61
CA GLY A 46 -10.75 -13.08 -3.35
C GLY A 46 -9.41 -12.61 -3.88
N HIS A 47 -8.89 -11.47 -3.40
CA HIS A 47 -7.61 -10.92 -3.84
C HIS A 47 -6.50 -11.08 -2.82
N LEU A 48 -5.26 -10.78 -3.24
CA LEU A 48 -4.10 -10.73 -2.36
C LEU A 48 -3.73 -9.27 -2.14
N PRO A 49 -4.04 -8.70 -0.96
CA PRO A 49 -3.69 -7.33 -0.65
C PRO A 49 -2.26 -7.23 -0.11
N ILE A 50 -1.61 -6.10 -0.36
CA ILE A 50 -0.31 -5.78 0.22
C ILE A 50 -0.24 -4.28 0.52
N THR A 51 0.40 -3.92 1.63
CA THR A 51 0.76 -2.53 1.92
C THR A 51 2.27 -2.40 1.87
N GLY A 52 2.77 -1.23 1.49
CA GLY A 52 4.20 -0.96 1.53
C GLY A 52 4.76 -1.05 2.95
N GLU A 53 3.96 -0.59 3.91
CA GLU A 53 4.31 -0.59 5.33
C GLU A 53 4.56 -2.02 5.84
N ALA A 54 3.77 -2.98 5.43
CA ALA A 54 3.92 -4.37 5.88
C ALA A 54 5.29 -4.96 5.52
N ILE A 55 5.89 -4.51 4.44
CA ILE A 55 7.22 -4.95 4.02
C ILE A 55 8.29 -4.00 4.57
N ALA A 56 8.08 -2.69 4.48
CA ALA A 56 9.09 -1.70 4.82
C ALA A 56 9.39 -1.64 6.31
N LEU A 57 8.37 -1.66 7.17
CA LEU A 57 8.56 -1.44 8.60
C LEU A 57 9.48 -2.47 9.26
N PRO A 58 9.34 -3.78 9.01
CA PRO A 58 10.28 -4.74 9.57
C PRO A 58 11.73 -4.54 9.09
N LEU A 59 11.92 -4.16 7.83
CA LEU A 59 13.25 -3.91 7.28
C LEU A 59 13.88 -2.66 7.89
N ILE A 60 13.09 -1.61 8.08
CA ILE A 60 13.50 -0.37 8.72
C ILE A 60 13.99 -0.64 10.15
N GLU A 61 13.27 -1.47 10.89
CA GLU A 61 13.63 -1.85 12.25
C GLU A 61 14.96 -2.62 12.27
N VAL A 62 15.09 -3.63 11.41
CA VAL A 62 16.31 -4.45 11.34
C VAL A 62 17.51 -3.62 10.91
N ALA A 63 17.31 -2.64 10.04
CA ALA A 63 18.38 -1.75 9.60
C ALA A 63 18.81 -0.74 10.67
N GLY A 64 18.09 -0.65 11.78
CA GLY A 64 18.49 0.18 12.93
C GLY A 64 18.03 1.62 12.86
N SER A 65 16.95 1.92 12.16
CA SER A 65 16.37 3.27 12.17
C SER A 65 16.04 3.70 13.61
N GLN A 66 16.41 4.92 13.96
CA GLN A 66 16.21 5.46 15.31
C GLN A 66 15.01 6.40 15.39
N ALA A 67 14.55 6.92 14.26
CA ALA A 67 13.47 7.89 14.23
C ALA A 67 12.77 7.85 12.86
N LEU A 68 11.47 8.16 12.88
CA LEU A 68 10.68 8.33 11.67
C LEU A 68 11.37 9.36 10.76
N GLY A 69 11.54 8.99 9.50
CA GLY A 69 12.08 9.89 8.49
C GLY A 69 13.60 10.09 8.55
N ASP A 70 14.33 9.30 9.34
CA ASP A 70 15.79 9.37 9.33
C ASP A 70 16.36 8.79 8.01
N SER A 71 17.67 8.80 7.84
CA SER A 71 18.31 8.37 6.59
C SER A 71 18.02 6.90 6.27
N ILE A 72 17.96 6.05 7.29
CA ILE A 72 17.65 4.62 7.11
C ILE A 72 16.19 4.45 6.70
N TRP A 73 15.28 5.18 7.33
CA TRP A 73 13.87 5.19 6.95
C TRP A 73 13.71 5.54 5.47
N ASN A 74 14.35 6.64 5.06
CA ASN A 74 14.22 7.14 3.69
C ASN A 74 14.87 6.22 2.66
N GLU A 75 15.91 5.48 3.05
CA GLU A 75 16.55 4.48 2.20
C GLU A 75 15.59 3.35 1.83
N ILE A 76 14.66 3.00 2.73
CA ILE A 76 13.84 1.78 2.61
C ILE A 76 12.40 2.09 2.24
N PHE A 77 11.77 3.05 2.93
CA PHE A 77 10.32 3.24 2.88
C PHE A 77 9.79 3.53 1.48
N HIS A 78 10.31 4.57 0.82
CA HIS A 78 9.84 4.94 -0.50
C HIS A 78 10.25 3.96 -1.60
N PRO A 79 11.50 3.46 -1.63
CA PRO A 79 11.88 2.44 -2.62
C PRO A 79 11.05 1.17 -2.56
N ILE A 80 10.62 0.73 -1.37
CA ILE A 80 9.72 -0.44 -1.24
C ILE A 80 8.42 -0.17 -1.98
N GLY A 81 7.81 0.99 -1.78
CA GLY A 81 6.58 1.36 -2.48
C GLY A 81 6.75 1.33 -4.00
N ARG A 82 7.82 1.92 -4.50
CA ARG A 82 8.10 1.95 -5.94
C ARG A 82 8.29 0.55 -6.52
N ARG A 83 9.03 -0.31 -5.82
CA ARG A 83 9.25 -1.69 -6.25
C ARG A 83 7.95 -2.49 -6.24
N LEU A 84 7.07 -2.22 -5.27
CA LEU A 84 5.76 -2.87 -5.22
C LEU A 84 4.89 -2.47 -6.41
N VAL A 85 4.86 -1.19 -6.77
CA VAL A 85 4.09 -0.75 -7.95
C VAL A 85 4.54 -1.51 -9.19
N ALA A 86 5.84 -1.74 -9.34
CA ALA A 86 6.37 -2.50 -10.49
C ALA A 86 5.94 -3.98 -10.46
N SER A 87 5.59 -4.51 -9.30
CA SER A 87 5.33 -5.93 -9.10
C SER A 87 3.85 -6.29 -8.98
N VAL A 88 3.00 -5.35 -8.57
CA VAL A 88 1.57 -5.62 -8.34
C VAL A 88 0.76 -5.59 -9.64
N ASP A 89 -0.46 -6.14 -9.56
CA ASP A 89 -1.41 -6.09 -10.68
C ASP A 89 -2.20 -4.78 -10.73
N ALA A 90 -2.41 -4.14 -9.57
CA ALA A 90 -3.21 -2.93 -9.47
C ALA A 90 -2.87 -2.16 -8.19
N VAL A 91 -3.29 -0.91 -8.14
CA VAL A 91 -3.15 -0.05 -6.96
C VAL A 91 -4.54 0.41 -6.52
N LEU A 92 -4.81 0.35 -5.22
CA LEU A 92 -6.00 0.92 -4.60
C LEU A 92 -5.57 2.09 -3.73
N ARG A 93 -5.99 3.30 -4.11
CA ARG A 93 -5.69 4.55 -3.40
C ARG A 93 -6.80 4.84 -2.40
N ILE A 94 -6.46 4.95 -1.11
CA ILE A 94 -7.44 5.23 -0.04
C ILE A 94 -6.98 6.39 0.82
N GLY A 95 -7.90 6.93 1.60
CA GLY A 95 -7.62 7.94 2.60
C GLY A 95 -7.43 9.34 2.04
N GLY A 96 -6.96 10.23 2.91
CA GLY A 96 -6.79 11.63 2.61
C GLY A 96 -5.50 11.97 1.87
N PRO A 97 -5.07 13.25 1.90
CA PRO A 97 -3.89 13.70 1.18
C PRO A 97 -2.63 12.95 1.61
N SER A 98 -1.84 12.52 0.64
CA SER A 98 -0.57 11.82 0.85
C SER A 98 0.27 11.89 -0.41
N ALA A 99 1.41 12.58 -0.34
CA ALA A 99 2.32 12.69 -1.48
C ALA A 99 2.88 11.33 -1.88
N GLY A 100 3.20 10.49 -0.90
CA GLY A 100 3.71 9.14 -1.18
C GLY A 100 2.68 8.25 -1.86
N ALA A 101 1.44 8.28 -1.39
CA ALA A 101 0.37 7.51 -2.02
C ALA A 101 0.07 8.02 -3.43
N ASP A 102 0.10 9.34 -3.63
CA ASP A 102 -0.11 9.94 -4.95
C ASP A 102 1.00 9.56 -5.92
N GLU A 103 2.25 9.44 -5.45
CA GLU A 103 3.36 8.94 -6.26
C GLU A 103 3.10 7.52 -6.76
N MET A 104 2.57 6.65 -5.89
CA MET A 104 2.23 5.27 -6.28
C MET A 104 1.17 5.25 -7.39
N VAL A 105 0.18 6.13 -7.30
CA VAL A 105 -0.85 6.27 -8.35
C VAL A 105 -0.21 6.70 -9.67
N THR A 106 0.66 7.70 -9.64
CA THR A 106 1.35 8.19 -10.84
C THR A 106 2.18 7.08 -11.50
N LEU A 107 2.94 6.33 -10.69
CA LEU A 107 3.75 5.23 -11.20
C LEU A 107 2.90 4.12 -11.79
N ALA A 108 1.78 3.78 -11.15
CA ALA A 108 0.86 2.76 -11.65
C ALA A 108 0.25 3.18 -12.99
N CYS A 109 -0.20 4.42 -13.10
CA CYS A 109 -0.74 4.96 -14.35
C CYS A 109 0.29 4.92 -15.47
N THR A 110 1.53 5.32 -15.20
CA THR A 110 2.62 5.28 -16.18
C THR A 110 2.91 3.85 -16.64
N ALA A 111 2.78 2.88 -15.73
CA ALA A 111 2.99 1.46 -16.05
C ALA A 111 1.76 0.80 -16.69
N GLY A 112 0.68 1.53 -16.91
CA GLY A 112 -0.54 0.99 -17.50
C GLY A 112 -1.33 0.07 -16.57
N LYS A 113 -1.14 0.18 -15.25
CA LYS A 113 -1.82 -0.68 -14.28
C LYS A 113 -3.11 -0.02 -13.81
N PRO A 114 -4.16 -0.81 -13.54
CA PRO A 114 -5.40 -0.28 -12.99
C PRO A 114 -5.18 0.43 -11.66
N VAL A 115 -5.86 1.56 -11.48
CA VAL A 115 -5.89 2.30 -10.22
C VAL A 115 -7.35 2.43 -9.79
N TYR A 116 -7.63 2.01 -8.56
CA TYR A 116 -8.96 2.11 -7.97
C TYR A 116 -8.93 3.11 -6.82
N PHE A 117 -10.07 3.74 -6.56
CA PHE A 117 -10.20 4.72 -5.49
C PHE A 117 -11.20 4.29 -4.41
N SER A 118 -11.79 3.11 -4.57
CA SER A 118 -12.61 2.47 -3.54
C SER A 118 -12.67 0.97 -3.82
N THR A 119 -12.97 0.20 -2.78
CA THR A 119 -13.14 -1.25 -2.94
C THR A 119 -14.32 -1.60 -3.86
N ALA A 120 -15.33 -0.71 -3.93
CA ALA A 120 -16.46 -0.90 -4.81
C ALA A 120 -16.07 -0.92 -6.29
N GLU A 121 -14.95 -0.28 -6.67
CA GLU A 121 -14.46 -0.28 -8.04
C GLU A 121 -13.69 -1.54 -8.40
N VAL A 122 -13.25 -2.31 -7.39
CA VAL A 122 -12.42 -3.50 -7.61
C VAL A 122 -13.31 -4.69 -7.99
N PRO A 123 -13.08 -5.32 -9.16
CA PRO A 123 -13.86 -6.52 -9.51
C PRO A 123 -13.56 -7.66 -8.55
N PRO A 124 -14.57 -8.28 -7.92
CA PRO A 124 -14.31 -9.40 -7.04
C PRO A 124 -13.82 -10.62 -7.81
N ASN A 125 -12.97 -11.40 -7.17
CA ASN A 125 -12.47 -12.67 -7.71
C ASN A 125 -13.23 -13.81 -7.01
N ARG A 126 -14.24 -14.33 -7.68
CA ARG A 126 -15.12 -15.37 -7.13
C ARG A 126 -15.18 -16.59 -8.01
#